data_38102c3ccf7747391ef36c58509092b5
#
_entry.id   38102c3ccf7747391ef36c58509092b5
#
_cell.length_a   1.000
_cell.length_b   1.000
_cell.length_c   1.000
_cell.angle_alpha   90.00
_cell.angle_beta   90.00
_cell.angle_gamma   90.00
#
_symmetry.space_group_name_H-M   'P 1'
#
loop_
_entity.id
_entity.type
_entity.pdbx_description
1 polymer ?
#
loop_
_entity_poly.entity_id
_entity_poly.type
_entity_poly.pdbx_seq_one_letter_code
_entity_poly.pdbx_strand_id
1 'polypeptide(L)'
;MTTKINDLRSALDYLRTIPGQLVETNVEADPRAEISGIYRYVGAKGTVKRPTRLGPAMIFNNVKGHPGAKVAIGVLSSRARAGHLLGCDPEKLGFLLKDSVSTPIAPVVVSADQAPCQEVVHLATEEGFDIRKLIPAPTNTEEDAGPYVTMGLCYGTDPETGDTDITIHRLCLQGKDEISMYFVPGRHLDVFRQKYEKAGKPMPISISIGVDPAIEIAACFEPPTTPLGFNELSIAGSIRGEGVQMVQCKIINEKAIARAEYVIEGELLPDVRVREDQNSNTGKAMPEFPGYTGAMKPAIPLIKVKAVTHRRDPIMQSCIGPSEEHVNMAGIPTEASILGMTEKALPGNVKNVYAHCSGGGKYMAVIQFVKKAPPDEGRQRQAALLAFSAFSELKHVILVDDDVDLFDTDDVLWALNTRFQGDVDVITIPGVRCHPLDPSQSPEFSPSIRDVGISCKTIFDCTVPFGLKEHFQRSKFKEVDPAKWVPELFKK
;
A
#
# COMPACT_ATOMS: atom_id res chain seq x y z
N MET A 1 5.05 28.24 -9.74
CA MET A 1 5.88 27.10 -10.20
C MET A 1 5.34 25.88 -9.49
N THR A 2 4.87 24.89 -10.20
CA THR A 2 4.46 23.60 -9.61
C THR A 2 5.72 22.91 -9.09
N THR A 3 5.78 22.65 -7.80
CA THR A 3 6.91 21.93 -7.17
C THR A 3 6.99 20.55 -7.80
N LYS A 4 8.11 20.24 -8.46
CA LYS A 4 8.34 18.91 -9.04
C LYS A 4 8.61 17.93 -7.90
N ILE A 5 7.74 16.93 -7.74
CA ILE A 5 7.92 15.85 -6.76
C ILE A 5 8.71 14.74 -7.44
N ASN A 6 9.83 14.33 -6.84
CA ASN A 6 10.69 13.25 -7.32
C ASN A 6 11.41 12.49 -6.19
N ASP A 7 11.11 12.81 -4.94
CA ASP A 7 11.58 12.13 -3.74
C ASP A 7 10.65 12.44 -2.54
N LEU A 8 10.93 11.83 -1.39
CA LEU A 8 10.16 12.08 -0.16
C LEU A 8 10.26 13.55 0.27
N ARG A 9 11.44 14.18 0.19
CA ARG A 9 11.63 15.56 0.67
C ARG A 9 10.80 16.55 -0.12
N SER A 10 10.83 16.46 -1.44
CA SER A 10 10.01 17.32 -2.31
C SER A 10 8.51 17.08 -2.11
N ALA A 11 8.09 15.83 -1.79
CA ALA A 11 6.73 15.53 -1.41
C ALA A 11 6.32 16.19 -0.09
N LEU A 12 7.18 16.10 0.95
CA LEU A 12 6.94 16.75 2.24
C LEU A 12 6.97 18.28 2.12
N ASP A 13 7.89 18.85 1.32
CA ASP A 13 7.94 20.29 1.06
C ASP A 13 6.66 20.77 0.38
N TYR A 14 6.15 20.01 -0.56
CA TYR A 14 4.87 20.31 -1.19
C TYR A 14 3.72 20.26 -0.19
N LEU A 15 3.66 19.23 0.65
CA LEU A 15 2.61 19.10 1.67
C LEU A 15 2.63 20.24 2.71
N ARG A 16 3.80 20.81 3.03
CA ARG A 16 3.94 22.01 3.90
C ARG A 16 3.21 23.22 3.33
N THR A 17 3.07 23.31 2.01
CA THR A 17 2.35 24.41 1.35
C THR A 17 0.84 24.29 1.45
N ILE A 18 0.31 23.12 1.83
CA ILE A 18 -1.12 22.86 1.87
C ILE A 18 -1.60 22.76 3.33
N PRO A 19 -2.44 23.69 3.81
CA PRO A 19 -2.89 23.71 5.19
C PRO A 19 -3.49 22.37 5.63
N GLY A 20 -3.07 21.87 6.80
CA GLY A 20 -3.60 20.65 7.40
C GLY A 20 -3.10 19.33 6.81
N GLN A 21 -2.22 19.35 5.79
CA GLN A 21 -1.71 18.13 5.17
C GLN A 21 -0.48 17.55 5.89
N LEU A 22 0.29 18.38 6.59
CA LEU A 22 1.48 17.96 7.33
C LEU A 22 1.57 18.68 8.67
N VAL A 23 1.95 17.96 9.71
CA VAL A 23 2.32 18.50 11.02
C VAL A 23 3.68 17.96 11.46
N GLU A 24 4.43 18.76 12.20
CA GLU A 24 5.76 18.39 12.69
C GLU A 24 5.84 18.59 14.20
N THR A 25 6.61 17.73 14.87
CA THR A 25 6.89 17.87 16.30
C THR A 25 8.39 17.79 16.57
N ASN A 26 8.87 18.64 17.47
CA ASN A 26 10.24 18.62 17.99
C ASN A 26 10.31 18.02 19.41
N VAL A 27 9.15 17.63 19.97
CA VAL A 27 9.12 16.91 21.24
C VAL A 27 9.75 15.54 21.02
N GLU A 28 10.62 15.14 21.94
CA GLU A 28 11.24 13.82 21.91
C GLU A 28 10.15 12.74 21.96
N ALA A 29 10.20 11.80 21.03
CA ALA A 29 9.27 10.68 20.94
C ALA A 29 10.04 9.35 20.92
N ASP A 30 9.58 8.39 21.72
CA ASP A 30 10.16 7.05 21.78
C ASP A 30 9.70 6.24 20.54
N PRO A 31 10.62 5.70 19.73
CA PRO A 31 10.25 4.83 18.61
C PRO A 31 9.54 3.54 19.07
N ARG A 32 9.67 3.17 20.35
CA ARG A 32 8.97 2.03 20.91
C ARG A 32 7.54 2.39 21.31
N ALA A 33 6.60 2.10 20.43
CA ALA A 33 5.15 2.25 20.58
C ALA A 33 4.62 3.71 20.70
N GLU A 34 5.42 4.69 21.17
CA GLU A 34 4.93 6.04 21.43
C GLU A 34 4.67 6.80 20.11
N ILE A 35 5.63 6.78 19.17
CA ILE A 35 5.46 7.39 17.84
C ILE A 35 4.17 6.89 17.17
N SER A 36 3.95 5.59 17.19
CA SER A 36 2.76 4.95 16.62
C SER A 36 1.48 5.36 17.35
N GLY A 37 1.52 5.39 18.68
CA GLY A 37 0.40 5.83 19.52
C GLY A 37 0.00 7.28 19.27
N ILE A 38 0.99 8.17 19.17
CA ILE A 38 0.77 9.61 18.88
C ILE A 38 0.11 9.76 17.49
N TYR A 39 0.68 9.13 16.45
CA TYR A 39 0.14 9.19 15.10
C TYR A 39 -1.32 8.70 15.05
N ARG A 40 -1.61 7.55 15.67
CA ARG A 40 -2.97 7.00 15.70
C ARG A 40 -3.93 7.91 16.48
N TYR A 41 -3.50 8.49 17.59
CA TYR A 41 -4.34 9.40 18.36
C TYR A 41 -4.69 10.66 17.57
N VAL A 42 -3.72 11.26 16.89
CA VAL A 42 -3.92 12.46 16.04
C VAL A 42 -4.88 12.16 14.89
N GLY A 43 -4.70 11.05 14.19
CA GLY A 43 -5.53 10.68 13.04
C GLY A 43 -6.91 10.13 13.38
N ALA A 44 -7.08 9.45 14.52
CA ALA A 44 -8.31 8.73 14.86
C ALA A 44 -8.96 9.18 16.19
N LYS A 45 -8.34 10.11 16.92
CA LYS A 45 -8.77 10.51 18.29
C LYS A 45 -8.86 9.31 19.23
N GLY A 46 -7.96 8.33 19.08
CA GLY A 46 -7.89 7.15 19.93
C GLY A 46 -7.00 6.07 19.32
N THR A 47 -6.43 5.22 20.16
CA THR A 47 -5.44 4.21 19.77
C THR A 47 -6.03 2.94 19.18
N VAL A 48 -7.31 2.65 19.44
CA VAL A 48 -8.00 1.46 18.92
C VAL A 48 -8.73 1.74 17.61
N LYS A 49 -9.21 2.98 17.43
CA LYS A 49 -9.92 3.37 16.20
C LYS A 49 -8.97 3.43 15.01
N ARG A 50 -9.52 3.29 13.82
CA ARG A 50 -8.80 3.54 12.58
C ARG A 50 -8.47 5.04 12.46
N PRO A 51 -7.30 5.42 11.88
CA PRO A 51 -7.03 6.80 11.52
C PRO A 51 -8.11 7.35 10.60
N THR A 52 -8.45 8.62 10.78
CA THR A 52 -9.42 9.29 9.90
C THR A 52 -8.78 9.61 8.55
N ARG A 53 -9.61 9.75 7.51
CA ARG A 53 -9.17 10.17 6.17
C ARG A 53 -8.67 11.63 6.13
N LEU A 54 -8.91 12.40 7.18
CA LEU A 54 -8.54 13.82 7.28
C LEU A 54 -7.29 14.03 8.15
N GLY A 55 -6.74 12.98 8.73
CA GLY A 55 -5.53 13.08 9.55
C GLY A 55 -4.33 13.56 8.74
N PRO A 56 -3.49 14.46 9.30
CA PRO A 56 -2.28 14.93 8.62
C PRO A 56 -1.21 13.84 8.52
N ALA A 57 -0.27 14.00 7.60
CA ALA A 57 1.03 13.35 7.74
C ALA A 57 1.77 13.95 8.92
N MET A 58 2.65 13.18 9.58
CA MET A 58 3.41 13.63 10.73
C MET A 58 4.90 13.42 10.53
N ILE A 59 5.70 14.41 10.96
CA ILE A 59 7.16 14.28 11.08
C ILE A 59 7.54 14.43 12.55
N PHE A 60 8.26 13.42 13.06
CA PHE A 60 8.91 13.44 14.36
C PHE A 60 10.37 13.83 14.16
N ASN A 61 10.72 15.06 14.51
CA ASN A 61 12.05 15.62 14.31
C ASN A 61 13.07 15.25 15.41
N ASN A 62 12.59 14.67 16.51
CA ASN A 62 13.42 14.27 17.64
C ASN A 62 13.03 12.84 18.10
N VAL A 63 13.84 11.87 17.70
CA VAL A 63 13.58 10.45 17.99
C VAL A 63 14.53 9.98 19.08
N LYS A 64 13.98 9.51 20.18
CA LYS A 64 14.75 9.05 21.35
C LYS A 64 15.75 7.95 20.96
N GLY A 65 17.00 8.13 21.35
CA GLY A 65 18.08 7.19 21.03
C GLY A 65 18.66 7.29 19.62
N HIS A 66 18.13 8.21 18.76
CA HIS A 66 18.59 8.42 17.39
C HIS A 66 18.84 9.91 17.10
N PRO A 67 19.93 10.50 17.61
CA PRO A 67 20.21 11.93 17.42
C PRO A 67 20.27 12.33 15.95
N GLY A 68 19.54 13.37 15.58
CA GLY A 68 19.49 13.88 14.20
C GLY A 68 18.58 13.08 13.24
N ALA A 69 18.09 11.91 13.64
CA ALA A 69 17.16 11.15 12.82
C ALA A 69 15.72 11.69 12.93
N LYS A 70 14.95 11.50 11.87
CA LYS A 70 13.54 11.88 11.77
C LYS A 70 12.71 10.67 11.35
N VAL A 71 11.43 10.66 11.77
CA VAL A 71 10.45 9.66 11.32
C VAL A 71 9.27 10.38 10.69
N ALA A 72 8.92 10.01 9.47
CA ALA A 72 7.72 10.48 8.76
C ALA A 72 6.69 9.36 8.64
N ILE A 73 5.41 9.66 8.92
CA ILE A 73 4.32 8.70 8.90
C ILE A 73 3.10 9.35 8.25
N GLY A 74 2.32 8.57 7.51
CA GLY A 74 1.04 8.99 6.98
C GLY A 74 1.14 9.86 5.73
N VAL A 75 2.22 9.78 4.98
CA VAL A 75 2.42 10.56 3.73
C VAL A 75 1.30 10.28 2.73
N LEU A 76 0.85 9.05 2.63
CA LEU A 76 -0.25 8.61 1.77
C LEU A 76 -1.57 8.33 2.54
N SER A 77 -1.69 8.74 3.81
CA SER A 77 -2.83 8.38 4.67
C SER A 77 -4.13 9.17 4.41
N SER A 78 -4.23 9.84 3.27
CA SER A 78 -5.46 10.47 2.80
C SER A 78 -5.52 10.37 1.28
N ARG A 79 -6.67 9.96 0.75
CA ARG A 79 -6.89 9.88 -0.70
C ARG A 79 -6.71 11.26 -1.37
N ALA A 80 -7.18 12.34 -0.74
CA ALA A 80 -6.95 13.70 -1.21
C ALA A 80 -5.44 14.04 -1.26
N ARG A 81 -4.68 13.63 -0.24
CA ARG A 81 -3.22 13.83 -0.20
C ARG A 81 -2.52 13.01 -1.27
N ALA A 82 -2.92 11.76 -1.51
CA ALA A 82 -2.41 10.98 -2.63
C ALA A 82 -2.68 11.68 -3.96
N GLY A 83 -3.87 12.26 -4.14
CA GLY A 83 -4.20 13.10 -5.30
C GLY A 83 -3.28 14.30 -5.45
N HIS A 84 -3.02 15.05 -4.38
CA HIS A 84 -2.06 16.16 -4.37
C HIS A 84 -0.65 15.70 -4.78
N LEU A 85 -0.16 14.60 -4.20
CA LEU A 85 1.20 14.10 -4.43
C LEU A 85 1.39 13.51 -5.82
N LEU A 86 0.35 12.93 -6.42
CA LEU A 86 0.39 12.39 -7.77
C LEU A 86 -0.11 13.38 -8.85
N GLY A 87 -0.55 14.58 -8.46
CA GLY A 87 -1.04 15.61 -9.38
C GLY A 87 -2.34 15.22 -10.09
N CYS A 88 -3.23 14.50 -9.40
CA CYS A 88 -4.47 13.98 -9.96
C CYS A 88 -5.65 14.24 -9.02
N ASP A 89 -6.84 14.39 -9.60
CA ASP A 89 -8.08 14.35 -8.84
C ASP A 89 -8.17 13.04 -8.03
N PRO A 90 -8.45 13.09 -6.72
CA PRO A 90 -8.56 11.90 -5.89
C PRO A 90 -9.49 10.81 -6.42
N GLU A 91 -10.60 11.20 -7.07
CA GLU A 91 -11.56 10.26 -7.67
C GLU A 91 -11.05 9.62 -8.97
N LYS A 92 -9.97 10.14 -9.55
CA LYS A 92 -9.37 9.69 -10.83
C LYS A 92 -8.07 8.91 -10.64
N LEU A 93 -7.63 8.67 -9.42
CA LEU A 93 -6.36 7.99 -9.15
C LEU A 93 -6.28 6.60 -9.77
N GLY A 94 -7.37 5.82 -9.72
CA GLY A 94 -7.43 4.51 -10.37
C GLY A 94 -7.22 4.58 -11.89
N PHE A 95 -7.76 5.62 -12.55
CA PHE A 95 -7.54 5.84 -13.98
C PHE A 95 -6.12 6.27 -14.29
N LEU A 96 -5.55 7.21 -13.51
CA LEU A 96 -4.16 7.62 -13.66
C LEU A 96 -3.22 6.40 -13.65
N LEU A 97 -3.40 5.50 -12.68
CA LEU A 97 -2.56 4.33 -12.54
C LEU A 97 -2.81 3.31 -13.67
N LYS A 98 -4.08 3.07 -14.05
CA LYS A 98 -4.43 2.22 -15.19
C LYS A 98 -3.73 2.69 -16.47
N ASP A 99 -3.77 3.99 -16.74
CA ASP A 99 -3.14 4.58 -17.92
C ASP A 99 -1.62 4.50 -17.84
N SER A 100 -1.04 4.69 -16.64
CA SER A 100 0.40 4.58 -16.39
C SER A 100 0.94 3.15 -16.58
N VAL A 101 0.16 2.12 -16.25
CA VAL A 101 0.49 0.72 -16.57
C VAL A 101 0.57 0.50 -18.09
N SER A 102 -0.26 1.21 -18.86
CA SER A 102 -0.31 1.09 -20.31
C SER A 102 0.77 1.89 -21.05
N THR A 103 1.40 2.85 -20.36
CA THR A 103 2.42 3.75 -20.94
C THR A 103 3.70 3.76 -20.08
N PRO A 104 4.33 2.60 -19.82
CA PRO A 104 5.45 2.49 -18.88
C PRO A 104 6.68 3.27 -19.36
N ILE A 105 7.39 3.92 -18.43
CA ILE A 105 8.67 4.59 -18.67
C ILE A 105 9.73 3.88 -17.82
N ALA A 106 10.67 3.22 -18.47
CA ALA A 106 11.70 2.42 -17.81
C ALA A 106 12.58 3.25 -16.87
N PRO A 107 13.03 2.67 -15.73
CA PRO A 107 14.00 3.31 -14.86
C PRO A 107 15.34 3.55 -15.58
N VAL A 108 16.08 4.55 -15.11
CA VAL A 108 17.39 4.93 -15.66
C VAL A 108 18.46 4.80 -14.58
N VAL A 109 19.65 4.30 -14.97
CA VAL A 109 20.78 4.19 -14.05
C VAL A 109 21.57 5.51 -14.08
N VAL A 110 21.82 6.06 -12.90
CA VAL A 110 22.64 7.27 -12.71
C VAL A 110 23.97 6.94 -12.03
N SER A 111 24.93 7.84 -12.12
CA SER A 111 26.21 7.72 -11.43
C SER A 111 26.08 7.99 -9.92
N ALA A 112 27.04 7.52 -9.13
CA ALA A 112 27.02 7.65 -7.68
C ALA A 112 26.98 9.09 -7.17
N ASP A 113 27.60 10.02 -7.89
CA ASP A 113 27.58 11.46 -7.59
C ASP A 113 26.21 12.13 -7.79
N GLN A 114 25.31 11.47 -8.54
CA GLN A 114 23.93 11.87 -8.75
C GLN A 114 22.94 11.17 -7.80
N ALA A 115 23.45 10.34 -6.89
CA ALA A 115 22.65 9.49 -6.00
C ALA A 115 22.74 9.96 -4.53
N PRO A 116 21.85 10.86 -4.08
CA PRO A 116 21.86 11.37 -2.70
C PRO A 116 21.79 10.27 -1.64
N CYS A 117 21.17 9.12 -1.93
CA CYS A 117 21.13 7.99 -1.00
C CYS A 117 22.51 7.43 -0.64
N GLN A 118 23.57 7.84 -1.34
CA GLN A 118 24.96 7.40 -1.10
C GLN A 118 25.86 8.48 -0.50
N GLU A 119 25.28 9.57 0.05
CA GLU A 119 26.06 10.66 0.68
C GLU A 119 26.80 10.21 1.94
N VAL A 120 26.24 9.28 2.68
CA VAL A 120 26.82 8.65 3.89
C VAL A 120 26.81 7.15 3.72
N VAL A 121 27.88 6.49 4.09
CA VAL A 121 28.07 5.04 3.94
C VAL A 121 28.52 4.44 5.26
N HIS A 122 27.84 3.40 5.74
CA HIS A 122 28.23 2.60 6.90
C HIS A 122 28.39 1.15 6.47
N LEU A 123 29.57 0.60 6.65
CA LEU A 123 29.85 -0.79 6.31
C LEU A 123 29.61 -1.70 7.53
N ALA A 124 29.02 -2.86 7.31
CA ALA A 124 28.78 -3.82 8.39
C ALA A 124 30.08 -4.38 9.04
N THR A 125 31.22 -4.15 8.37
CA THR A 125 32.56 -4.50 8.87
C THR A 125 33.15 -3.45 9.79
N GLU A 126 32.57 -2.26 9.89
CA GLU A 126 33.06 -1.18 10.75
C GLU A 126 32.79 -1.48 12.21
N GLU A 127 33.74 -1.08 13.07
CA GLU A 127 33.58 -1.20 14.51
C GLU A 127 32.38 -0.38 14.99
N GLY A 128 31.50 -0.99 15.80
CA GLY A 128 30.32 -0.34 16.34
C GLY A 128 29.11 -0.29 15.40
N PHE A 129 29.22 -0.87 14.19
CA PHE A 129 28.08 -0.97 13.29
C PHE A 129 26.90 -1.68 13.97
N ASP A 130 25.74 -1.03 13.97
CA ASP A 130 24.47 -1.60 14.42
C ASP A 130 23.33 -0.91 13.70
N ILE A 131 22.65 -1.63 12.80
CA ILE A 131 21.53 -1.13 12.02
C ILE A 131 20.39 -0.57 12.90
N ARG A 132 20.22 -1.12 14.11
CA ARG A 132 19.18 -0.68 15.06
C ARG A 132 19.48 0.70 15.65
N LYS A 133 20.75 1.16 15.57
CA LYS A 133 21.16 2.51 15.95
C LYS A 133 21.16 3.48 14.78
N LEU A 134 21.37 2.96 13.56
CA LEU A 134 21.40 3.77 12.34
C LEU A 134 20.00 4.11 11.85
N ILE A 135 19.05 3.19 11.97
CA ILE A 135 17.69 3.35 11.44
C ILE A 135 16.69 3.44 12.61
N PRO A 136 15.97 4.56 12.76
CA PRO A 136 14.98 4.74 13.82
C PRO A 136 13.67 4.02 13.48
N ALA A 137 13.75 2.71 13.23
CA ALA A 137 12.59 1.90 12.88
C ALA A 137 11.63 1.78 14.07
N PRO A 138 10.34 2.14 13.94
CA PRO A 138 9.40 2.04 15.04
C PRO A 138 9.06 0.58 15.39
N THR A 139 8.83 0.34 16.67
CA THR A 139 8.00 -0.75 17.17
C THR A 139 6.58 -0.20 17.29
N ASN A 140 5.59 -0.79 16.64
CA ASN A 140 4.25 -0.17 16.54
C ASN A 140 3.44 -0.32 17.83
N THR A 141 3.55 -1.45 18.51
CA THR A 141 2.95 -1.72 19.82
C THR A 141 4.00 -2.32 20.75
N GLU A 142 3.71 -2.33 22.06
CA GLU A 142 4.63 -2.94 23.06
C GLU A 142 4.80 -4.45 22.87
N GLU A 143 3.87 -5.09 22.14
CA GLU A 143 3.85 -6.54 21.94
C GLU A 143 4.44 -6.98 20.60
N ASP A 144 4.90 -6.06 19.75
CA ASP A 144 5.49 -6.39 18.45
C ASP A 144 6.76 -7.26 18.62
N ALA A 145 7.08 -8.04 17.60
CA ALA A 145 8.28 -8.86 17.55
C ALA A 145 9.59 -8.05 17.72
N GLY A 146 9.58 -6.80 17.27
CA GLY A 146 10.70 -5.88 17.33
C GLY A 146 10.46 -4.61 16.54
N PRO A 147 11.51 -3.80 16.31
CA PRO A 147 11.40 -2.64 15.40
C PRO A 147 11.28 -3.08 13.94
N TYR A 148 10.35 -2.46 13.23
CA TYR A 148 10.04 -2.81 11.84
C TYR A 148 10.35 -1.69 10.85
N VAL A 149 10.94 -2.06 9.73
CA VAL A 149 10.89 -1.30 8.49
C VAL A 149 9.64 -1.75 7.73
N THR A 150 8.59 -0.92 7.74
CA THR A 150 7.28 -1.22 7.16
C THR A 150 7.11 -0.65 5.75
N MET A 151 7.98 0.29 5.35
CA MET A 151 8.02 0.95 4.03
C MET A 151 9.33 0.64 3.31
N GLY A 152 9.87 -0.56 3.51
CA GLY A 152 11.07 -1.02 2.82
C GLY A 152 10.74 -1.54 1.44
N LEU A 153 11.14 -0.81 0.39
CA LEU A 153 11.04 -1.27 -0.99
C LEU A 153 12.20 -2.19 -1.29
N CYS A 154 11.91 -3.47 -1.32
CA CYS A 154 12.86 -4.55 -1.59
C CYS A 154 13.00 -4.73 -3.09
N TYR A 155 14.22 -4.61 -3.60
CA TYR A 155 14.57 -4.78 -5.00
C TYR A 155 15.54 -5.93 -5.16
N GLY A 156 15.27 -6.81 -6.13
CA GLY A 156 16.12 -7.94 -6.44
C GLY A 156 15.99 -8.35 -7.90
N THR A 157 16.94 -9.16 -8.36
CA THR A 157 17.07 -9.61 -9.75
C THR A 157 16.95 -11.14 -9.82
N ASP A 158 16.18 -11.64 -10.78
CA ASP A 158 16.10 -13.08 -11.11
C ASP A 158 17.45 -13.56 -11.64
N PRO A 159 18.08 -14.58 -11.02
CA PRO A 159 19.41 -15.05 -11.43
C PRO A 159 19.44 -15.74 -12.79
N GLU A 160 18.29 -16.15 -13.31
CA GLU A 160 18.19 -16.90 -14.58
C GLU A 160 17.81 -16.00 -15.76
N THR A 161 16.88 -15.06 -15.55
CA THR A 161 16.34 -14.21 -16.64
C THR A 161 16.90 -12.80 -16.63
N GLY A 162 17.37 -12.31 -15.48
CA GLY A 162 17.75 -10.91 -15.28
C GLY A 162 16.55 -9.97 -15.07
N ASP A 163 15.35 -10.50 -15.00
CA ASP A 163 14.14 -9.73 -14.64
C ASP A 163 14.28 -9.17 -13.23
N THR A 164 13.70 -8.02 -13.01
CA THR A 164 13.77 -7.33 -11.72
C THR A 164 12.39 -7.13 -11.13
N ASP A 165 12.29 -7.12 -9.81
CA ASP A 165 11.07 -6.88 -9.07
C ASP A 165 11.33 -5.91 -7.92
N ILE A 166 10.33 -5.08 -7.61
CA ILE A 166 10.34 -4.20 -6.46
C ILE A 166 9.00 -4.28 -5.72
N THR A 167 9.06 -4.55 -4.42
CA THR A 167 7.85 -4.70 -3.63
C THR A 167 8.11 -4.35 -2.17
N ILE A 168 7.05 -3.96 -1.44
CA ILE A 168 7.13 -3.64 -0.02
C ILE A 168 6.96 -4.92 0.80
N HIS A 169 7.90 -5.14 1.73
CA HIS A 169 7.83 -6.22 2.70
C HIS A 169 7.95 -5.71 4.14
N ARG A 170 7.37 -6.45 5.09
CA ARG A 170 7.66 -6.21 6.49
C ARG A 170 9.01 -6.81 6.86
N LEU A 171 9.86 -6.01 7.45
CA LEU A 171 11.25 -6.32 7.77
C LEU A 171 11.47 -6.03 9.25
N CYS A 172 11.75 -7.08 10.05
CA CYS A 172 12.03 -6.91 11.48
C CYS A 172 13.54 -6.89 11.72
N LEU A 173 14.05 -5.86 12.41
CA LEU A 173 15.45 -5.77 12.77
C LEU A 173 15.76 -6.77 13.88
N GLN A 174 16.58 -7.78 13.59
CA GLN A 174 16.86 -8.90 14.49
C GLN A 174 18.17 -8.74 15.27
N GLY A 175 19.17 -8.12 14.67
CA GLY A 175 20.49 -7.98 15.24
C GLY A 175 21.22 -6.74 14.72
N LYS A 176 22.49 -6.61 15.05
CA LYS A 176 23.31 -5.48 14.60
C LYS A 176 23.42 -5.39 13.07
N ASP A 177 23.34 -6.52 12.39
CA ASP A 177 23.48 -6.66 10.94
C ASP A 177 22.51 -7.73 10.38
N GLU A 178 21.38 -7.95 11.05
CA GLU A 178 20.42 -8.99 10.71
C GLU A 178 18.99 -8.46 10.65
N ILE A 179 18.28 -8.83 9.58
CA ILE A 179 16.87 -8.49 9.32
C ILE A 179 16.14 -9.77 8.93
N SER A 180 15.02 -10.04 9.57
CA SER A 180 14.11 -11.08 9.10
C SER A 180 13.10 -10.51 8.11
N MET A 181 12.84 -11.25 7.02
CA MET A 181 11.94 -10.83 5.94
C MET A 181 10.83 -11.85 5.74
N TYR A 182 9.58 -11.38 5.82
CA TYR A 182 8.44 -12.24 5.53
C TYR A 182 8.05 -12.15 4.06
N PHE A 183 7.99 -13.31 3.41
CA PHE A 183 7.47 -13.46 2.04
C PHE A 183 6.08 -14.08 2.07
N VAL A 184 5.19 -13.54 1.25
CA VAL A 184 3.99 -14.27 0.84
C VAL A 184 4.44 -15.28 -0.23
N PRO A 185 4.21 -16.59 -0.02
CA PRO A 185 4.69 -17.63 -0.94
C PRO A 185 4.21 -17.42 -2.37
N GLY A 186 5.15 -17.56 -3.33
CA GLY A 186 4.87 -17.47 -4.76
C GLY A 186 4.82 -16.04 -5.33
N ARG A 187 5.11 -15.00 -4.54
CA ARG A 187 5.35 -13.64 -5.05
C ARG A 187 6.70 -13.58 -5.77
N HIS A 188 6.89 -12.59 -6.65
CA HIS A 188 8.05 -12.52 -7.56
C HIS A 188 9.38 -12.62 -6.83
N LEU A 189 9.64 -11.78 -5.81
CA LEU A 189 10.89 -11.87 -5.03
C LEU A 189 11.05 -13.21 -4.30
N ASP A 190 9.95 -13.87 -3.88
CA ASP A 190 10.05 -15.22 -3.30
C ASP A 190 10.44 -16.26 -4.34
N VAL A 191 9.97 -16.13 -5.57
CA VAL A 191 10.39 -16.99 -6.70
C VAL A 191 11.88 -16.79 -6.97
N PHE A 192 12.38 -15.54 -7.00
CA PHE A 192 13.81 -15.26 -7.18
C PHE A 192 14.64 -15.87 -6.05
N ARG A 193 14.22 -15.64 -4.80
CA ARG A 193 14.86 -16.20 -3.61
C ARG A 193 14.99 -17.72 -3.69
N GLN A 194 13.92 -18.42 -4.08
CA GLN A 194 13.93 -19.87 -4.20
C GLN A 194 14.94 -20.39 -5.25
N LYS A 195 15.12 -19.65 -6.36
CA LYS A 195 16.13 -19.98 -7.38
C LYS A 195 17.56 -19.84 -6.82
N TYR A 196 17.84 -18.75 -6.11
CA TYR A 196 19.13 -18.55 -5.43
C TYR A 196 19.38 -19.66 -4.38
N GLU A 197 18.38 -19.94 -3.55
CA GLU A 197 18.47 -20.97 -2.51
C GLU A 197 18.72 -22.35 -3.09
N LYS A 198 18.00 -22.73 -4.17
CA LYS A 198 18.24 -23.98 -4.90
C LYS A 198 19.66 -24.08 -5.45
N ALA A 199 20.27 -22.95 -5.80
CA ALA A 199 21.65 -22.89 -6.25
C ALA A 199 22.67 -22.84 -5.09
N GLY A 200 22.22 -22.84 -3.82
CA GLY A 200 23.09 -22.71 -2.63
C GLY A 200 23.77 -21.34 -2.55
N LYS A 201 23.21 -20.31 -3.17
CA LYS A 201 23.79 -18.96 -3.23
C LYS A 201 22.95 -17.95 -2.44
N PRO A 202 23.58 -16.97 -1.78
CA PRO A 202 22.85 -15.85 -1.20
C PRO A 202 22.24 -14.98 -2.31
N MET A 203 21.02 -14.50 -2.10
CA MET A 203 20.37 -13.56 -3.00
C MET A 203 20.72 -12.13 -2.58
N PRO A 204 21.38 -11.33 -3.44
CA PRO A 204 21.54 -9.91 -3.20
C PRO A 204 20.18 -9.22 -3.15
N ILE A 205 20.00 -8.30 -2.21
CA ILE A 205 18.77 -7.52 -2.07
C ILE A 205 19.09 -6.12 -1.57
N SER A 206 18.53 -5.10 -2.23
CA SER A 206 18.56 -3.73 -1.74
C SER A 206 17.19 -3.34 -1.18
N ILE A 207 17.18 -2.55 -0.11
CA ILE A 207 15.96 -2.08 0.55
C ILE A 207 16.03 -0.57 0.60
N SER A 208 15.22 0.10 -0.23
CA SER A 208 15.11 1.56 -0.28
C SER A 208 13.97 2.03 0.63
N ILE A 209 14.21 3.07 1.43
CA ILE A 209 13.25 3.62 2.39
C ILE A 209 13.15 5.13 2.17
N GLY A 210 11.93 5.68 2.21
CA GLY A 210 11.71 7.12 2.03
C GLY A 210 11.98 7.57 0.60
N VAL A 211 11.06 7.25 -0.29
CA VAL A 211 11.16 7.52 -1.73
C VAL A 211 10.03 8.43 -2.21
N ASP A 212 9.96 8.66 -3.50
CA ASP A 212 8.80 9.32 -4.12
C ASP A 212 7.53 8.49 -3.89
N PRO A 213 6.43 9.09 -3.40
CA PRO A 213 5.13 8.43 -3.23
C PRO A 213 4.59 7.70 -4.47
N ALA A 214 4.96 8.15 -5.68
CA ALA A 214 4.60 7.47 -6.91
C ALA A 214 5.25 6.07 -7.00
N ILE A 215 6.47 5.92 -6.50
CA ILE A 215 7.18 4.64 -6.45
C ILE A 215 6.52 3.70 -5.43
N GLU A 216 6.14 4.24 -4.27
CA GLU A 216 5.49 3.45 -3.20
C GLU A 216 4.17 2.83 -3.68
N ILE A 217 3.34 3.61 -4.36
CA ILE A 217 2.07 3.14 -4.93
C ILE A 217 2.32 2.15 -6.07
N ALA A 218 3.29 2.44 -6.97
CA ALA A 218 3.61 1.57 -8.08
C ALA A 218 4.11 0.19 -7.62
N ALA A 219 4.91 0.13 -6.55
CA ALA A 219 5.43 -1.11 -5.96
C ALA A 219 4.36 -1.98 -5.27
N CYS A 220 3.10 -1.52 -5.21
CA CYS A 220 1.97 -2.26 -4.64
C CYS A 220 1.08 -2.92 -5.70
N PHE A 221 1.45 -2.86 -6.97
CA PHE A 221 0.77 -3.64 -8.00
C PHE A 221 1.05 -5.13 -7.85
N GLU A 222 0.14 -5.95 -8.35
CA GLU A 222 0.20 -7.40 -8.24
C GLU A 222 -0.24 -8.06 -9.56
N PRO A 223 0.11 -9.33 -9.79
CA PRO A 223 -0.45 -10.10 -10.89
C PRO A 223 -2.00 -10.14 -10.82
N PRO A 224 -2.69 -10.15 -11.97
CA PRO A 224 -2.15 -10.25 -13.35
C PRO A 224 -1.73 -8.92 -13.97
N THR A 225 -1.88 -7.79 -13.30
CA THR A 225 -1.59 -6.45 -13.87
C THR A 225 -0.10 -6.26 -14.09
N THR A 226 0.74 -6.67 -13.15
CA THR A 226 2.19 -6.73 -13.26
C THR A 226 2.63 -8.20 -13.24
N PRO A 227 2.68 -8.89 -14.39
CA PRO A 227 3.17 -10.26 -14.45
C PRO A 227 4.68 -10.32 -14.18
N LEU A 228 5.18 -11.52 -13.89
CA LEU A 228 6.62 -11.75 -13.71
C LEU A 228 7.42 -11.19 -14.90
N GLY A 229 8.46 -10.40 -14.62
CA GLY A 229 9.24 -9.66 -15.60
C GLY A 229 8.75 -8.23 -15.90
N PHE A 230 7.59 -7.83 -15.39
CA PHE A 230 7.16 -6.43 -15.43
C PHE A 230 7.85 -5.64 -14.30
N ASN A 231 8.47 -4.52 -14.64
CA ASN A 231 9.13 -3.67 -13.64
C ASN A 231 8.19 -2.54 -13.19
N GLU A 232 7.74 -2.59 -11.95
CA GLU A 232 6.78 -1.65 -11.35
C GLU A 232 7.31 -0.21 -11.30
N LEU A 233 8.63 -0.01 -11.26
CA LEU A 233 9.23 1.34 -11.34
C LEU A 233 8.87 2.06 -12.63
N SER A 234 8.54 1.32 -13.70
CA SER A 234 8.13 1.92 -14.96
C SER A 234 6.75 2.58 -14.89
N ILE A 235 5.89 2.15 -13.96
CA ILE A 235 4.60 2.79 -13.67
C ILE A 235 4.85 4.14 -13.00
N ALA A 236 5.74 4.18 -12.00
CA ALA A 236 6.13 5.42 -11.34
C ALA A 236 6.78 6.41 -12.33
N GLY A 237 7.62 5.88 -13.24
CA GLY A 237 8.19 6.65 -14.34
C GLY A 237 7.11 7.29 -15.22
N SER A 238 6.07 6.54 -15.58
CA SER A 238 4.94 7.05 -16.36
C SER A 238 4.18 8.16 -15.62
N ILE A 239 3.89 7.97 -14.32
CA ILE A 239 3.23 8.99 -13.49
C ILE A 239 4.04 10.30 -13.47
N ARG A 240 5.36 10.23 -13.43
CA ARG A 240 6.26 11.39 -13.37
C ARG A 240 6.68 11.94 -14.75
N GLY A 241 6.45 11.19 -15.83
CA GLY A 241 6.89 11.53 -17.18
C GLY A 241 8.41 11.38 -17.39
N GLU A 242 9.11 10.72 -16.46
CA GLU A 242 10.56 10.46 -16.54
C GLU A 242 10.90 9.16 -15.80
N GLY A 243 11.95 8.47 -16.23
CA GLY A 243 12.39 7.22 -15.61
C GLY A 243 12.87 7.39 -14.17
N VAL A 244 12.48 6.49 -13.28
CA VAL A 244 12.99 6.45 -11.90
C VAL A 244 14.50 6.28 -11.91
N GLN A 245 15.21 7.14 -11.19
CA GLN A 245 16.67 7.10 -11.09
C GLN A 245 17.11 5.98 -10.15
N MET A 246 17.89 5.04 -10.68
CA MET A 246 18.49 3.93 -9.95
C MET A 246 20.01 4.14 -9.88
N VAL A 247 20.65 3.66 -8.83
CA VAL A 247 22.11 3.68 -8.65
C VAL A 247 22.60 2.27 -8.33
N GLN A 248 23.81 1.95 -8.79
CA GLN A 248 24.49 0.71 -8.38
C GLN A 248 24.80 0.76 -6.88
N CYS A 249 24.44 -0.29 -6.14
CA CYS A 249 24.79 -0.47 -4.74
C CYS A 249 26.30 -0.43 -4.53
N LYS A 250 26.75 -0.08 -3.31
CA LYS A 250 28.18 0.03 -2.99
C LYS A 250 28.87 -1.32 -2.82
N ILE A 251 28.18 -2.28 -2.23
CA ILE A 251 28.77 -3.55 -1.78
C ILE A 251 28.20 -4.75 -2.50
N ILE A 252 26.88 -4.74 -2.75
CA ILE A 252 26.21 -5.86 -3.41
C ILE A 252 26.01 -5.59 -4.91
N ASN A 253 25.87 -6.65 -5.70
CA ASN A 253 25.60 -6.54 -7.12
C ASN A 253 24.10 -6.37 -7.40
N GLU A 254 23.55 -5.29 -6.89
CA GLU A 254 22.17 -4.87 -7.12
C GLU A 254 22.07 -3.37 -7.31
N LYS A 255 20.89 -2.87 -7.69
CA LYS A 255 20.59 -1.44 -7.79
C LYS A 255 19.64 -1.01 -6.67
N ALA A 256 19.68 0.28 -6.34
CA ALA A 256 18.79 0.90 -5.38
C ALA A 256 18.20 2.18 -5.96
N ILE A 257 17.14 2.72 -5.36
CA ILE A 257 16.54 3.99 -5.76
C ILE A 257 17.48 5.13 -5.34
N ALA A 258 18.00 5.88 -6.33
CA ALA A 258 19.05 6.88 -6.13
C ALA A 258 18.65 8.01 -5.17
N ARG A 259 17.35 8.33 -5.08
CA ARG A 259 16.81 9.42 -4.25
C ARG A 259 16.18 8.96 -2.93
N ALA A 260 16.35 7.68 -2.55
CA ALA A 260 15.90 7.18 -1.26
C ALA A 260 16.57 7.92 -0.09
N GLU A 261 15.91 7.98 1.05
CA GLU A 261 16.48 8.52 2.30
C GLU A 261 17.49 7.55 2.90
N TYR A 262 17.15 6.24 2.93
CA TYR A 262 18.03 5.15 3.33
C TYR A 262 18.04 4.05 2.27
N VAL A 263 19.17 3.37 2.13
CA VAL A 263 19.29 2.11 1.41
C VAL A 263 20.03 1.11 2.31
N ILE A 264 19.41 -0.05 2.52
CA ILE A 264 20.06 -1.18 3.17
C ILE A 264 20.51 -2.14 2.06
N GLU A 265 21.78 -2.46 2.05
CA GLU A 265 22.38 -3.44 1.15
C GLU A 265 22.62 -4.75 1.91
N GLY A 266 22.09 -5.86 1.44
CA GLY A 266 22.19 -7.13 2.13
C GLY A 266 22.09 -8.34 1.22
N GLU A 267 22.19 -9.51 1.85
CA GLU A 267 22.04 -10.81 1.18
C GLU A 267 21.07 -11.68 1.97
N LEU A 268 20.04 -12.19 1.31
CA LEU A 268 19.21 -13.28 1.85
C LEU A 268 20.05 -14.57 1.85
N LEU A 269 20.24 -15.11 3.04
CA LEU A 269 21.06 -16.30 3.21
C LEU A 269 20.28 -17.56 2.80
N PRO A 270 20.88 -18.46 2.00
CA PRO A 270 20.24 -19.72 1.63
C PRO A 270 20.02 -20.59 2.88
N ASP A 271 18.88 -21.24 2.99
CA ASP A 271 18.50 -22.21 4.03
C ASP A 271 18.53 -21.67 5.47
N VAL A 272 18.84 -20.38 5.68
CA VAL A 272 18.82 -19.76 7.01
C VAL A 272 17.43 -19.24 7.31
N ARG A 273 16.87 -19.69 8.43
CA ARG A 273 15.56 -19.28 8.92
C ARG A 273 15.65 -18.88 10.38
N VAL A 274 14.95 -17.84 10.74
CA VAL A 274 14.86 -17.34 12.11
C VAL A 274 13.40 -17.21 12.55
N ARG A 275 13.17 -17.28 13.83
CA ARG A 275 11.90 -16.95 14.43
C ARG A 275 11.70 -15.44 14.41
N GLU A 276 10.57 -14.96 13.93
CA GLU A 276 10.33 -13.52 13.73
C GLU A 276 10.43 -12.72 15.05
N ASP A 277 9.94 -13.29 16.15
CA ASP A 277 9.95 -12.69 17.49
C ASP A 277 11.06 -13.21 18.41
N GLN A 278 12.18 -13.64 17.84
CA GLN A 278 13.28 -14.25 18.65
C GLN A 278 13.83 -13.33 19.75
N ASN A 279 13.66 -12.02 19.63
CA ASN A 279 14.15 -11.05 20.62
C ASN A 279 13.06 -10.64 21.64
N SER A 280 11.78 -10.80 21.34
CA SER A 280 10.68 -10.39 22.22
C SER A 280 9.91 -11.57 22.81
N ASN A 281 9.88 -12.68 22.10
CA ASN A 281 9.17 -13.90 22.47
C ASN A 281 7.68 -13.71 22.80
N THR A 282 7.04 -12.76 22.12
CA THR A 282 5.65 -12.37 22.37
C THR A 282 4.62 -13.25 21.65
N GLY A 283 5.05 -14.03 20.65
CA GLY A 283 4.15 -14.78 19.77
C GLY A 283 3.46 -13.90 18.72
N LYS A 284 3.74 -12.60 18.72
CA LYS A 284 3.12 -11.60 17.84
C LYS A 284 4.14 -11.02 16.88
N ALA A 285 3.69 -10.63 15.68
CA ALA A 285 4.52 -9.90 14.72
C ALA A 285 4.34 -8.39 14.90
N MET A 286 3.35 -7.82 14.24
CA MET A 286 3.00 -6.39 14.28
C MET A 286 1.52 -6.22 13.91
N PRO A 287 0.91 -5.03 14.15
CA PRO A 287 -0.43 -4.74 13.66
C PRO A 287 -0.52 -4.78 12.14
N GLU A 288 -1.52 -5.46 11.63
CA GLU A 288 -1.76 -5.62 10.19
C GLU A 288 -2.92 -4.74 9.70
N PHE A 289 -3.04 -4.57 8.39
CA PHE A 289 -4.03 -3.69 7.78
C PHE A 289 -5.51 -3.97 8.13
N PRO A 290 -5.93 -5.21 8.46
CA PRO A 290 -7.31 -5.44 8.89
C PRO A 290 -7.62 -4.91 10.29
N GLY A 291 -6.61 -4.49 11.05
CA GLY A 291 -6.76 -3.96 12.40
C GLY A 291 -6.49 -4.96 13.52
N TYR A 292 -5.97 -6.12 13.19
CA TYR A 292 -5.59 -7.16 14.13
C TYR A 292 -4.07 -7.32 14.16
N THR A 293 -3.53 -7.78 15.27
CA THR A 293 -2.10 -8.09 15.38
C THR A 293 -1.81 -9.42 14.67
N GLY A 294 -0.87 -9.41 13.74
CA GLY A 294 -0.42 -10.61 13.05
C GLY A 294 0.32 -11.56 13.99
N ALA A 295 0.13 -12.86 13.81
CA ALA A 295 0.93 -13.86 14.50
C ALA A 295 2.36 -13.85 13.95
N MET A 296 3.35 -14.04 14.84
CA MET A 296 4.75 -14.21 14.44
C MET A 296 4.91 -15.45 13.55
N LYS A 297 5.91 -15.43 12.69
CA LYS A 297 6.26 -16.59 11.87
C LYS A 297 7.45 -17.35 12.51
N PRO A 298 7.32 -18.69 12.64
CA PRO A 298 8.34 -19.48 13.35
C PRO A 298 9.64 -19.66 12.58
N ALA A 299 9.61 -19.49 11.25
CA ALA A 299 10.75 -19.72 10.37
C ALA A 299 10.66 -18.85 9.12
N ILE A 300 11.32 -17.70 9.13
CA ILE A 300 11.37 -16.79 7.98
C ILE A 300 12.80 -16.51 7.55
N PRO A 301 13.04 -16.18 6.28
CA PRO A 301 14.35 -15.87 5.74
C PRO A 301 15.06 -14.75 6.47
N LEU A 302 16.39 -14.85 6.54
CA LEU A 302 17.28 -13.89 7.15
C LEU A 302 18.11 -13.15 6.11
N ILE A 303 18.11 -11.83 6.19
CA ILE A 303 19.02 -10.95 5.45
C ILE A 303 20.22 -10.65 6.33
N LYS A 304 21.43 -10.88 5.81
CA LYS A 304 22.68 -10.40 6.38
C LYS A 304 23.02 -9.07 5.74
N VAL A 305 22.95 -8.01 6.53
CA VAL A 305 23.26 -6.65 6.08
C VAL A 305 24.75 -6.50 5.83
N LYS A 306 25.11 -5.87 4.72
CA LYS A 306 26.49 -5.59 4.31
C LYS A 306 26.83 -4.11 4.43
N ALA A 307 25.86 -3.24 4.17
CA ALA A 307 26.01 -1.80 4.32
C ALA A 307 24.65 -1.11 4.53
N VAL A 308 24.69 0.05 5.12
CA VAL A 308 23.62 1.03 5.12
C VAL A 308 24.15 2.31 4.51
N THR A 309 23.49 2.82 3.46
CA THR A 309 23.78 4.13 2.92
C THR A 309 22.59 5.05 3.13
N HIS A 310 22.83 6.35 3.25
CA HIS A 310 21.74 7.30 3.47
C HIS A 310 22.11 8.72 3.07
N ARG A 311 21.08 9.55 2.91
CA ARG A 311 21.23 11.00 2.74
C ARG A 311 21.69 11.63 4.05
N ARG A 312 22.29 12.81 4.00
CA ARG A 312 22.50 13.61 5.21
C ARG A 312 21.16 13.99 5.83
N ASP A 313 21.07 13.91 7.16
CA ASP A 313 19.85 14.18 7.93
C ASP A 313 18.63 13.35 7.42
N PRO A 314 18.74 12.02 7.39
CA PRO A 314 17.79 11.19 6.70
C PRO A 314 16.44 11.09 7.42
N ILE A 315 15.39 10.86 6.65
CA ILE A 315 14.02 10.71 7.13
C ILE A 315 13.60 9.25 6.98
N MET A 316 13.40 8.56 8.10
CA MET A 316 12.80 7.22 8.10
C MET A 316 11.30 7.35 7.82
N GLN A 317 10.83 6.79 6.71
CA GLN A 317 9.40 6.69 6.45
C GLN A 317 8.86 5.38 6.99
N SER A 318 7.73 5.43 7.68
CA SER A 318 7.06 4.27 8.26
C SER A 318 5.56 4.31 7.99
N CYS A 319 4.97 3.16 7.74
CA CYS A 319 3.53 2.96 7.65
C CYS A 319 3.06 2.15 8.85
N ILE A 320 2.03 2.63 9.53
CA ILE A 320 1.49 2.01 10.74
C ILE A 320 0.08 1.51 10.44
N GLY A 321 -0.09 0.21 10.44
CA GLY A 321 -1.41 -0.43 10.28
C GLY A 321 -2.23 -0.44 11.58
N PRO A 322 -3.58 -0.51 11.45
CA PRO A 322 -4.38 -0.19 10.29
C PRO A 322 -4.38 1.32 10.00
N SER A 323 -4.20 1.72 8.75
CA SER A 323 -4.18 3.14 8.37
C SER A 323 -4.72 3.37 6.97
N GLU A 324 -5.19 4.59 6.70
CA GLU A 324 -5.55 5.01 5.34
C GLU A 324 -4.33 5.04 4.41
N GLU A 325 -3.11 5.12 4.92
CA GLU A 325 -1.88 4.99 4.13
C GLU A 325 -1.78 3.61 3.48
N HIS A 326 -1.99 2.55 4.26
CA HIS A 326 -2.04 1.20 3.73
C HIS A 326 -3.21 1.01 2.75
N VAL A 327 -4.39 1.58 3.08
CA VAL A 327 -5.58 1.54 2.20
C VAL A 327 -5.28 2.14 0.83
N ASN A 328 -4.65 3.32 0.78
CA ASN A 328 -4.37 4.00 -0.48
C ASN A 328 -3.28 3.29 -1.28
N MET A 329 -2.20 2.84 -0.63
CA MET A 329 -1.12 2.09 -1.30
C MET A 329 -1.62 0.79 -1.93
N ALA A 330 -2.45 0.03 -1.24
CA ALA A 330 -2.99 -1.22 -1.77
C ALA A 330 -4.22 -1.00 -2.67
N GLY A 331 -5.09 -0.09 -2.29
CA GLY A 331 -6.39 0.11 -2.92
C GLY A 331 -6.32 0.78 -4.28
N ILE A 332 -5.52 1.84 -4.44
CA ILE A 332 -5.45 2.57 -5.72
C ILE A 332 -4.92 1.66 -6.86
N PRO A 333 -3.86 0.85 -6.67
CA PRO A 333 -3.47 -0.17 -7.66
C PRO A 333 -4.55 -1.23 -7.92
N THR A 334 -5.29 -1.65 -6.89
CA THR A 334 -6.43 -2.59 -7.04
C THR A 334 -7.54 -1.99 -7.91
N GLU A 335 -7.89 -0.71 -7.71
CA GLU A 335 -8.84 0.02 -8.56
C GLU A 335 -8.39 0.03 -10.01
N ALA A 336 -7.12 0.38 -10.26
CA ALA A 336 -6.52 0.41 -11.58
C ALA A 336 -6.57 -0.97 -12.28
N SER A 337 -6.26 -2.03 -11.55
CA SER A 337 -6.31 -3.41 -12.04
C SER A 337 -7.72 -3.82 -12.43
N ILE A 338 -8.72 -3.51 -11.61
CA ILE A 338 -10.13 -3.80 -11.89
C ILE A 338 -10.61 -2.98 -13.10
N LEU A 339 -10.32 -1.67 -13.14
CA LEU A 339 -10.64 -0.81 -14.29
C LEU A 339 -10.04 -1.32 -15.59
N GLY A 340 -8.76 -1.70 -15.57
CA GLY A 340 -8.07 -2.21 -16.75
C GLY A 340 -8.66 -3.52 -17.28
N MET A 341 -9.05 -4.44 -16.39
CA MET A 341 -9.66 -5.71 -16.79
C MET A 341 -11.11 -5.54 -17.26
N THR A 342 -11.89 -4.72 -16.57
CA THR A 342 -13.30 -4.49 -16.91
C THR A 342 -13.44 -3.69 -18.20
N GLU A 343 -12.55 -2.73 -18.48
CA GLU A 343 -12.59 -1.96 -19.74
C GLU A 343 -12.38 -2.83 -20.97
N LYS A 344 -11.52 -3.85 -20.89
CA LYS A 344 -11.29 -4.80 -21.98
C LYS A 344 -12.53 -5.66 -22.30
N ALA A 345 -13.28 -6.07 -21.28
CA ALA A 345 -14.41 -7.00 -21.42
C ALA A 345 -15.78 -6.30 -21.54
N LEU A 346 -15.93 -5.13 -20.89
CA LEU A 346 -17.18 -4.40 -20.72
C LEU A 346 -16.95 -2.89 -20.99
N PRO A 347 -16.52 -2.51 -22.21
CA PRO A 347 -16.05 -1.15 -22.49
C PRO A 347 -17.12 -0.10 -22.20
N GLY A 348 -16.77 0.85 -21.34
CA GLY A 348 -17.59 1.99 -20.96
C GLY A 348 -18.83 1.66 -20.10
N ASN A 349 -18.98 0.44 -19.56
CA ASN A 349 -20.03 0.09 -18.59
C ASN A 349 -19.59 0.35 -17.15
N VAL A 350 -18.32 0.11 -16.81
CA VAL A 350 -17.78 0.48 -15.50
C VAL A 350 -17.37 1.96 -15.52
N LYS A 351 -17.94 2.74 -14.64
CA LYS A 351 -17.68 4.18 -14.54
C LYS A 351 -16.52 4.50 -13.61
N ASN A 352 -16.49 3.85 -12.47
CA ASN A 352 -15.40 3.99 -11.52
C ASN A 352 -15.36 2.77 -10.58
N VAL A 353 -14.27 2.63 -9.86
CA VAL A 353 -14.04 1.59 -8.86
C VAL A 353 -13.42 2.22 -7.63
N TYR A 354 -13.85 1.81 -6.45
CA TYR A 354 -13.26 2.19 -5.19
C TYR A 354 -12.91 0.96 -4.36
N ALA A 355 -11.63 0.73 -4.11
CA ALA A 355 -11.16 -0.27 -3.16
C ALA A 355 -11.40 0.26 -1.74
N HIS A 356 -12.50 -0.18 -1.13
CA HIS A 356 -13.11 0.47 0.02
C HIS A 356 -12.24 0.38 1.28
N CYS A 357 -12.16 1.49 1.99
CA CYS A 357 -11.31 1.64 3.17
C CYS A 357 -11.66 0.67 4.31
N SER A 358 -12.93 0.29 4.48
CA SER A 358 -13.34 -0.70 5.51
C SER A 358 -12.75 -2.09 5.26
N GLY A 359 -12.45 -2.42 4.00
CA GLY A 359 -11.76 -3.63 3.59
C GLY A 359 -10.23 -3.48 3.51
N GLY A 360 -9.67 -2.40 4.04
CA GLY A 360 -8.23 -2.14 3.99
C GLY A 360 -7.67 -1.92 2.59
N GLY A 361 -8.52 -1.57 1.61
CA GLY A 361 -8.16 -1.48 0.20
C GLY A 361 -7.98 -2.82 -0.51
N LYS A 362 -8.17 -3.95 0.19
CA LYS A 362 -7.94 -5.30 -0.34
C LYS A 362 -9.14 -6.23 -0.28
N TYR A 363 -10.00 -6.11 0.74
CA TYR A 363 -11.10 -7.07 0.92
C TYR A 363 -12.37 -6.71 0.19
N MET A 364 -12.61 -5.42 -0.05
CA MET A 364 -13.86 -4.96 -0.65
C MET A 364 -13.62 -3.90 -1.72
N ALA A 365 -14.32 -4.06 -2.85
CA ALA A 365 -14.42 -3.04 -3.88
C ALA A 365 -15.88 -2.66 -4.11
N VAL A 366 -16.13 -1.37 -4.36
CA VAL A 366 -17.38 -0.85 -4.87
C VAL A 366 -17.19 -0.55 -6.34
N ILE A 367 -18.07 -1.04 -7.20
CA ILE A 367 -18.01 -0.85 -8.65
C ILE A 367 -19.26 -0.09 -9.12
N GLN A 368 -19.04 1.07 -9.69
CA GLN A 368 -20.09 1.87 -10.28
C GLN A 368 -20.32 1.43 -11.73
N PHE A 369 -21.51 0.90 -12.01
CA PHE A 369 -21.86 0.27 -13.28
C PHE A 369 -23.01 0.98 -13.97
N VAL A 370 -22.91 1.17 -15.29
CA VAL A 370 -23.97 1.76 -16.12
C VAL A 370 -24.57 0.73 -17.04
N LYS A 371 -25.86 0.47 -16.87
CA LYS A 371 -26.68 -0.27 -17.84
C LYS A 371 -27.22 0.72 -18.87
N LYS A 372 -26.68 0.69 -20.08
CA LYS A 372 -27.06 1.62 -21.19
C LYS A 372 -28.27 1.14 -21.98
N ALA A 373 -28.48 -0.17 -22.02
CA ALA A 373 -29.54 -0.83 -22.77
C ALA A 373 -29.98 -2.13 -22.06
N PRO A 374 -31.17 -2.70 -22.41
CA PRO A 374 -31.64 -3.95 -21.80
C PRO A 374 -30.65 -5.12 -21.84
N PRO A 375 -29.81 -5.31 -22.89
CA PRO A 375 -28.80 -6.38 -22.92
C PRO A 375 -27.65 -6.22 -21.91
N ASP A 376 -27.55 -5.08 -21.24
CA ASP A 376 -26.54 -4.88 -20.16
C ASP A 376 -26.97 -5.49 -18.84
N GLU A 377 -28.22 -5.95 -18.73
CA GLU A 377 -28.70 -6.65 -17.56
C GLU A 377 -27.91 -7.96 -17.36
N GLY A 378 -27.39 -8.16 -16.15
CA GLY A 378 -26.49 -9.27 -15.79
C GLY A 378 -25.00 -9.00 -16.03
N ARG A 379 -24.64 -8.02 -16.86
CA ARG A 379 -23.23 -7.64 -17.12
C ARG A 379 -22.55 -7.02 -15.89
N GLN A 380 -23.30 -6.36 -15.02
CA GLN A 380 -22.79 -5.85 -13.75
C GLN A 380 -22.21 -6.98 -12.88
N ARG A 381 -22.86 -8.15 -12.87
CA ARG A 381 -22.35 -9.34 -12.13
C ARG A 381 -21.10 -9.91 -12.78
N GLN A 382 -20.97 -9.82 -14.11
CA GLN A 382 -19.72 -10.17 -14.80
C GLN A 382 -18.58 -9.20 -14.43
N ALA A 383 -18.86 -7.89 -14.26
CA ALA A 383 -17.85 -6.94 -13.79
C ALA A 383 -17.29 -7.34 -12.40
N ALA A 384 -18.13 -7.81 -11.48
CA ALA A 384 -17.69 -8.31 -10.18
C ALA A 384 -16.82 -9.56 -10.30
N LEU A 385 -17.14 -10.50 -11.19
CA LEU A 385 -16.30 -11.69 -11.45
C LEU A 385 -14.94 -11.30 -12.04
N LEU A 386 -14.91 -10.31 -12.93
CA LEU A 386 -13.67 -9.75 -13.48
C LEU A 386 -12.84 -9.07 -12.39
N ALA A 387 -13.47 -8.37 -11.45
CA ALA A 387 -12.79 -7.76 -10.31
C ALA A 387 -12.09 -8.80 -9.42
N PHE A 388 -12.74 -9.94 -9.14
CA PHE A 388 -12.11 -11.06 -8.43
C PHE A 388 -10.94 -11.69 -9.19
N SER A 389 -10.96 -11.62 -10.52
CA SER A 389 -9.86 -12.08 -11.36
C SER A 389 -8.73 -11.05 -11.46
N ALA A 390 -9.07 -9.76 -11.46
CA ALA A 390 -8.11 -8.65 -11.47
C ALA A 390 -7.30 -8.56 -10.17
N PHE A 391 -7.92 -8.93 -9.05
CA PHE A 391 -7.28 -8.94 -7.74
C PHE A 391 -7.76 -10.15 -6.93
N SER A 392 -6.94 -11.20 -6.87
CA SER A 392 -7.30 -12.50 -6.30
C SER A 392 -7.61 -12.46 -4.80
N GLU A 393 -7.08 -11.47 -4.08
CA GLU A 393 -7.27 -11.31 -2.63
C GLU A 393 -8.58 -10.60 -2.26
N LEU A 394 -9.30 -10.03 -3.24
CA LEU A 394 -10.60 -9.39 -3.04
C LEU A 394 -11.63 -10.41 -2.50
N LYS A 395 -12.39 -10.01 -1.48
CA LYS A 395 -13.36 -10.87 -0.80
C LYS A 395 -14.80 -10.48 -1.13
N HIS A 396 -15.09 -9.18 -1.22
CA HIS A 396 -16.44 -8.66 -1.45
C HIS A 396 -16.46 -7.65 -2.58
N VAL A 397 -17.52 -7.67 -3.38
CA VAL A 397 -17.83 -6.63 -4.37
C VAL A 397 -19.23 -6.13 -4.13
N ILE A 398 -19.39 -4.81 -4.04
CA ILE A 398 -20.68 -4.13 -4.05
C ILE A 398 -20.83 -3.47 -5.43
N LEU A 399 -21.89 -3.79 -6.15
CA LEU A 399 -22.25 -3.17 -7.43
C LEU A 399 -23.29 -2.08 -7.20
N VAL A 400 -23.05 -0.89 -7.72
CA VAL A 400 -23.96 0.25 -7.60
C VAL A 400 -24.18 0.91 -8.95
N ASP A 401 -25.30 1.64 -9.11
CA ASP A 401 -25.58 2.46 -10.30
C ASP A 401 -24.74 3.75 -10.31
N ASP A 402 -24.78 4.45 -11.43
CA ASP A 402 -24.00 5.68 -11.68
C ASP A 402 -24.48 6.92 -10.92
N ASP A 403 -25.62 6.84 -10.25
CA ASP A 403 -26.15 7.90 -9.38
C ASP A 403 -25.71 7.75 -7.90
N VAL A 404 -24.93 6.71 -7.58
CA VAL A 404 -24.40 6.46 -6.23
C VAL A 404 -22.96 6.95 -6.15
N ASP A 405 -22.64 7.78 -5.17
CA ASP A 405 -21.26 8.18 -4.88
C ASP A 405 -20.53 7.03 -4.19
N LEU A 406 -19.67 6.33 -4.95
CA LEU A 406 -18.95 5.18 -4.45
C LEU A 406 -17.85 5.53 -3.41
N PHE A 407 -17.45 6.82 -3.30
CA PHE A 407 -16.51 7.31 -2.29
C PHE A 407 -17.21 7.72 -0.99
N ASP A 408 -18.53 7.87 -1.00
CA ASP A 408 -19.36 8.07 0.19
C ASP A 408 -19.92 6.73 0.69
N THR A 409 -19.40 6.27 1.82
CA THR A 409 -19.85 5.01 2.44
C THR A 409 -21.33 5.02 2.78
N ASP A 410 -21.88 6.15 3.20
CA ASP A 410 -23.29 6.27 3.56
C ASP A 410 -24.17 6.15 2.32
N ASP A 411 -23.74 6.69 1.18
CA ASP A 411 -24.45 6.55 -0.08
C ASP A 411 -24.41 5.12 -0.64
N VAL A 412 -23.27 4.43 -0.48
CA VAL A 412 -23.15 3.00 -0.82
C VAL A 412 -24.07 2.15 0.07
N LEU A 413 -24.10 2.41 1.36
CA LEU A 413 -24.99 1.72 2.31
C LEU A 413 -26.46 2.06 2.05
N TRP A 414 -26.77 3.29 1.63
CA TRP A 414 -28.11 3.64 1.21
C TRP A 414 -28.56 2.79 0.01
N ALA A 415 -27.73 2.60 -1.00
CA ALA A 415 -28.03 1.73 -2.14
C ALA A 415 -28.25 0.26 -1.69
N LEU A 416 -27.41 -0.23 -0.78
CA LEU A 416 -27.56 -1.57 -0.19
C LEU A 416 -28.92 -1.74 0.54
N ASN A 417 -29.40 -0.71 1.21
CA ASN A 417 -30.66 -0.77 1.95
C ASN A 417 -31.91 -0.53 1.09
N THR A 418 -31.79 0.11 -0.08
CA THR A 418 -32.95 0.53 -0.88
C THR A 418 -33.09 -0.21 -2.20
N ARG A 419 -32.03 -0.85 -2.71
CA ARG A 419 -31.97 -1.47 -4.05
C ARG A 419 -31.59 -2.95 -4.04
N PHE A 420 -31.50 -3.57 -2.89
CA PHE A 420 -30.95 -4.91 -2.71
C PHE A 420 -31.94 -5.82 -1.99
N GLN A 421 -32.09 -7.05 -2.51
CA GLN A 421 -32.86 -8.12 -1.88
C GLN A 421 -31.96 -9.34 -1.65
N GLY A 422 -31.84 -9.77 -0.40
CA GLY A 422 -30.88 -10.76 0.02
C GLY A 422 -31.06 -12.17 -0.55
N ASP A 423 -32.23 -12.48 -1.10
CA ASP A 423 -32.55 -13.78 -1.70
C ASP A 423 -32.19 -13.88 -3.20
N VAL A 424 -32.06 -12.73 -3.90
CA VAL A 424 -31.79 -12.70 -5.34
C VAL A 424 -30.52 -11.94 -5.73
N ASP A 425 -30.07 -11.01 -4.88
CA ASP A 425 -28.97 -10.08 -5.20
C ASP A 425 -27.65 -10.42 -4.50
N VAL A 426 -27.63 -11.51 -3.71
CA VAL A 426 -26.40 -12.08 -3.16
C VAL A 426 -25.90 -13.22 -4.04
N ILE A 427 -24.62 -13.14 -4.43
CA ILE A 427 -23.94 -14.25 -5.10
C ILE A 427 -22.72 -14.63 -4.26
N THR A 428 -22.66 -15.90 -3.86
CA THR A 428 -21.57 -16.46 -3.07
C THR A 428 -20.75 -17.45 -3.90
N ILE A 429 -19.42 -17.37 -3.79
CA ILE A 429 -18.47 -18.25 -4.45
C ILE A 429 -17.56 -18.85 -3.36
N PRO A 430 -17.87 -20.03 -2.84
CA PRO A 430 -17.09 -20.65 -1.77
C PRO A 430 -15.80 -21.29 -2.28
N GLY A 431 -14.80 -21.42 -1.40
CA GLY A 431 -13.58 -22.20 -1.66
C GLY A 431 -12.61 -21.55 -2.63
N VAL A 432 -12.55 -20.21 -2.69
CA VAL A 432 -11.68 -19.45 -3.60
C VAL A 432 -10.59 -18.69 -2.85
N ARG A 433 -9.53 -18.33 -3.58
CA ARG A 433 -8.40 -17.56 -3.05
C ARG A 433 -8.87 -16.22 -2.48
N CYS A 434 -8.37 -15.88 -1.29
CA CYS A 434 -8.54 -14.61 -0.61
C CYS A 434 -7.24 -14.24 0.12
N HIS A 435 -7.19 -13.05 0.71
CA HIS A 435 -6.01 -12.59 1.45
C HIS A 435 -5.77 -13.44 2.71
N PRO A 436 -4.54 -13.93 2.95
CA PRO A 436 -4.25 -14.81 4.09
C PRO A 436 -4.34 -14.15 5.48
N LEU A 437 -4.40 -12.81 5.55
CA LEU A 437 -4.60 -12.05 6.80
C LEU A 437 -6.09 -11.83 7.14
N ASP A 438 -7.02 -12.42 6.42
CA ASP A 438 -8.43 -12.39 6.79
C ASP A 438 -8.66 -13.24 8.05
N PRO A 439 -9.00 -12.63 9.20
CA PRO A 439 -9.13 -13.38 10.46
C PRO A 439 -10.34 -14.33 10.49
N SER A 440 -11.28 -14.16 9.55
CA SER A 440 -12.44 -15.06 9.42
C SER A 440 -12.13 -16.36 8.69
N GLN A 441 -10.89 -16.55 8.23
CA GLN A 441 -10.42 -17.77 7.59
C GLN A 441 -10.03 -18.82 8.63
N SER A 442 -11.03 -19.41 9.25
CA SER A 442 -10.84 -20.59 10.10
C SER A 442 -11.83 -21.66 9.66
N PRO A 443 -11.43 -22.94 9.59
CA PRO A 443 -12.35 -24.05 9.31
C PRO A 443 -13.55 -24.11 10.25
N GLU A 444 -13.43 -23.53 11.43
CA GLU A 444 -14.52 -23.40 12.41
C GLU A 444 -15.63 -22.45 11.96
N PHE A 445 -15.33 -21.47 11.11
CA PHE A 445 -16.34 -20.55 10.56
C PHE A 445 -17.11 -21.13 9.39
N SER A 446 -16.44 -21.93 8.55
CA SER A 446 -17.08 -22.48 7.35
C SER A 446 -16.40 -23.76 6.88
N PRO A 447 -17.17 -24.81 6.51
CA PRO A 447 -16.60 -26.03 5.93
C PRO A 447 -15.96 -25.84 4.56
N SER A 448 -16.16 -24.69 3.90
CA SER A 448 -15.49 -24.35 2.65
C SER A 448 -14.05 -23.84 2.86
N ILE A 449 -13.70 -23.46 4.08
CA ILE A 449 -12.34 -23.00 4.43
C ILE A 449 -11.49 -24.24 4.69
N ARG A 450 -10.53 -24.50 3.82
CA ARG A 450 -9.67 -25.68 3.89
C ARG A 450 -8.22 -25.34 4.23
N ASP A 451 -7.82 -24.11 3.97
CA ASP A 451 -6.46 -23.63 4.20
C ASP A 451 -6.42 -22.09 4.29
N VAL A 452 -5.33 -21.55 4.81
CA VAL A 452 -5.08 -20.11 4.88
C VAL A 452 -5.05 -19.53 3.46
N GLY A 453 -5.78 -18.44 3.26
CA GLY A 453 -5.93 -17.80 1.95
C GLY A 453 -7.08 -18.35 1.11
N ILE A 454 -7.94 -19.23 1.66
CA ILE A 454 -9.15 -19.72 1.01
C ILE A 454 -10.37 -19.27 1.80
N SER A 455 -11.34 -18.66 1.12
CA SER A 455 -12.53 -18.09 1.74
C SER A 455 -13.72 -18.14 0.78
N CYS A 456 -14.84 -17.53 1.18
CA CYS A 456 -16.01 -17.32 0.33
C CYS A 456 -15.98 -15.88 -0.19
N LYS A 457 -16.06 -15.70 -1.52
CA LYS A 457 -16.28 -14.40 -2.13
C LYS A 457 -17.76 -14.08 -2.22
N THR A 458 -18.12 -12.80 -2.08
CA THR A 458 -19.53 -12.38 -2.11
C THR A 458 -19.69 -11.16 -3.02
N ILE A 459 -20.71 -11.21 -3.86
CA ILE A 459 -21.18 -10.06 -4.65
C ILE A 459 -22.51 -9.59 -4.03
N PHE A 460 -22.62 -8.30 -3.81
CA PHE A 460 -23.85 -7.60 -3.43
C PHE A 460 -24.28 -6.75 -4.62
N ASP A 461 -25.32 -7.17 -5.34
CA ASP A 461 -25.80 -6.46 -6.53
C ASP A 461 -26.85 -5.42 -6.11
N CYS A 462 -26.39 -4.18 -5.84
CA CYS A 462 -27.24 -3.06 -5.47
C CYS A 462 -27.61 -2.20 -6.68
N THR A 463 -27.59 -2.77 -7.90
CA THR A 463 -28.00 -2.07 -9.11
C THR A 463 -29.48 -2.24 -9.39
N VAL A 464 -30.14 -1.18 -9.86
CA VAL A 464 -31.55 -1.21 -10.26
C VAL A 464 -31.69 -2.00 -11.56
N PRO A 465 -32.67 -2.91 -11.69
CA PRO A 465 -33.01 -3.54 -12.97
C PRO A 465 -33.26 -2.49 -14.05
N PHE A 466 -32.75 -2.70 -15.27
CA PHE A 466 -32.80 -1.71 -16.34
C PHE A 466 -34.23 -1.22 -16.61
N GLY A 467 -35.22 -2.11 -16.64
CA GLY A 467 -36.63 -1.77 -16.88
C GLY A 467 -37.33 -1.02 -15.74
N LEU A 468 -36.67 -0.92 -14.56
CA LEU A 468 -37.25 -0.28 -13.36
C LEU A 468 -36.56 1.05 -12.97
N LYS A 469 -35.66 1.55 -13.80
CA LYS A 469 -34.88 2.78 -13.49
C LYS A 469 -35.77 4.00 -13.15
N GLU A 470 -36.92 4.14 -13.78
CA GLU A 470 -37.84 5.26 -13.52
C GLU A 470 -38.41 5.21 -12.09
N HIS A 471 -38.60 4.01 -11.51
CA HIS A 471 -39.11 3.87 -10.15
C HIS A 471 -38.08 4.19 -9.06
N PHE A 472 -36.80 4.22 -9.42
CA PHE A 472 -35.68 4.42 -8.48
C PHE A 472 -35.00 5.78 -8.66
N GLN A 473 -35.64 6.72 -9.32
CA GLN A 473 -35.10 8.08 -9.45
C GLN A 473 -35.09 8.77 -8.08
N ARG A 474 -33.93 9.31 -7.70
CA ARG A 474 -33.80 10.13 -6.49
C ARG A 474 -34.64 11.39 -6.62
N SER A 475 -35.27 11.82 -5.52
CA SER A 475 -35.98 13.09 -5.46
C SER A 475 -35.06 14.26 -5.76
N LYS A 476 -35.44 15.10 -6.69
CA LYS A 476 -34.66 16.29 -7.08
C LYS A 476 -35.21 17.52 -6.38
N PHE A 477 -34.45 18.10 -5.48
CA PHE A 477 -34.80 19.37 -4.88
C PHE A 477 -34.34 20.52 -5.76
N LYS A 478 -35.01 21.68 -5.62
CA LYS A 478 -34.63 22.89 -6.36
C LYS A 478 -33.25 23.37 -5.93
N GLU A 479 -32.36 23.57 -6.89
CA GLU A 479 -31.08 24.22 -6.64
C GLU A 479 -31.27 25.66 -6.19
N VAL A 480 -30.62 26.03 -5.12
CA VAL A 480 -30.65 27.37 -4.54
C VAL A 480 -29.23 27.75 -4.08
N ASP A 481 -28.96 29.07 -4.05
CA ASP A 481 -27.74 29.56 -3.39
C ASP A 481 -27.98 29.65 -1.87
N PRO A 482 -27.45 28.75 -1.06
CA PRO A 482 -27.73 28.74 0.39
C PRO A 482 -27.18 29.96 1.12
N ALA A 483 -26.14 30.61 0.61
CA ALA A 483 -25.55 31.82 1.18
C ALA A 483 -26.55 33.00 1.19
N LYS A 484 -27.59 32.93 0.35
CA LYS A 484 -28.66 33.93 0.34
C LYS A 484 -29.53 33.89 1.62
N TRP A 485 -29.69 32.72 2.23
CA TRP A 485 -30.56 32.52 3.40
C TRP A 485 -29.79 32.39 4.72
N VAL A 486 -28.59 31.76 4.67
CA VAL A 486 -27.77 31.46 5.85
C VAL A 486 -26.31 31.80 5.58
N PRO A 487 -26.00 33.08 5.27
CA PRO A 487 -24.65 33.48 4.85
C PRO A 487 -23.56 33.20 5.88
N GLU A 488 -23.94 33.12 7.17
CA GLU A 488 -23.01 32.81 8.25
C GLU A 488 -22.42 31.40 8.17
N LEU A 489 -23.12 30.43 7.58
CA LEU A 489 -22.64 29.06 7.41
C LEU A 489 -21.73 28.89 6.19
N PHE A 490 -21.69 29.89 5.28
CA PHE A 490 -20.94 29.83 4.03
C PHE A 490 -19.88 30.93 3.90
N LYS A 491 -19.61 31.66 4.99
CA LYS A 491 -18.42 32.55 5.07
C LYS A 491 -17.17 31.68 5.11
N LYS A 492 -16.34 31.80 4.08
CA LYS A 492 -15.02 31.15 3.99
C LYS A 492 -14.04 31.80 4.97
#